data_2f181631e702bd9ef90565ed9ac885a3
#
_entry.id   2f181631e702bd9ef90565ed9ac885a3
#
_cell.length_a   1.000
_cell.length_b   1.000
_cell.length_c   1.000
_cell.angle_alpha   90.00
_cell.angle_beta   90.00
_cell.angle_gamma   90.00
#
_symmetry.space_group_name_H-M   'P 1'
#
loop_
_entity.id
_entity.type
_entity.pdbx_description
1 polymer ?
#
loop_
_entity_poly.entity_id
_entity_poly.type
_entity_poly.pdbx_seq_one_letter_code
_entity_poly.pdbx_strand_id
1 'polypeptide(L)'
;MVRMRCGEEPAPIGKRMGECIVSLRGWHPALAQAELSALFPNGQVEVLASPRLARLTCSKDAPELSISSGIEAIFSNGMNMDWSGEDVLLKHIEEHLENDPNDGSTCAVHAWKHGEGIEGCSRTKLAGKVGGILSRMGASIDLENPESTFGILLDGLAQTVTFGWLKHGLKGDSSIERRATQRPFFKPVSLEPRLARLAVNLACGPLTAGACIDPMTGTGGFTIEAILSGRRAVGIDLDEAMIQGAKKNLEWAGSELNPFVQGDATNIKDSLPDTGTIPFAGVVLDPPYGRNSHGSMDHQNLLQKTLES
;
A
#
# COMPACT_ATOMS: atom_id res chain seq x y z
N MET A 1 57.99 25.38 -3.31
CA MET A 1 57.25 24.67 -2.26
C MET A 1 55.78 24.74 -2.61
N VAL A 2 55.27 23.77 -3.37
CA VAL A 2 53.91 23.73 -3.90
C VAL A 2 53.08 22.83 -2.92
N ARG A 3 52.08 23.41 -2.28
CA ARG A 3 51.12 22.65 -1.45
C ARG A 3 50.15 21.91 -2.35
N MET A 4 50.26 20.59 -2.35
CA MET A 4 49.21 19.71 -2.87
C MET A 4 47.95 19.81 -1.96
N ARG A 5 46.82 20.14 -2.57
CA ARG A 5 45.51 20.00 -1.93
C ARG A 5 45.15 18.50 -1.88
N CYS A 6 44.87 18.01 -0.67
CA CYS A 6 44.28 16.70 -0.47
C CYS A 6 42.96 16.58 -1.21
N GLY A 7 42.76 15.43 -1.86
CA GLY A 7 41.56 15.12 -2.62
C GLY A 7 40.30 15.10 -1.72
N GLU A 8 39.28 15.73 -2.22
CA GLU A 8 37.91 15.51 -1.74
C GLU A 8 37.51 14.07 -2.10
N GLU A 9 37.19 13.28 -1.10
CA GLU A 9 36.56 12.00 -1.32
C GLU A 9 35.23 12.23 -2.07
N PRO A 10 34.93 11.44 -3.12
CA PRO A 10 33.63 11.56 -3.78
C PRO A 10 32.52 11.24 -2.79
N ALA A 11 31.55 12.12 -2.70
CA ALA A 11 30.34 11.92 -1.90
C ALA A 11 29.71 10.55 -2.22
N PRO A 12 29.15 9.82 -1.23
CA PRO A 12 28.56 8.52 -1.45
C PRO A 12 27.50 8.63 -2.55
N ILE A 13 27.59 7.69 -3.52
CA ILE A 13 26.66 7.60 -4.66
C ILE A 13 25.25 7.51 -4.09
N GLY A 14 24.51 8.63 -4.16
CA GLY A 14 23.13 8.69 -3.72
C GLY A 14 22.33 7.60 -4.43
N LYS A 15 21.50 6.85 -3.67
CA LYS A 15 20.56 5.87 -4.24
C LYS A 15 19.83 6.56 -5.41
N ARG A 16 19.94 6.01 -6.61
CA ARG A 16 19.26 6.56 -7.79
C ARG A 16 17.75 6.58 -7.51
N MET A 17 17.15 7.76 -7.54
CA MET A 17 15.71 7.91 -7.45
C MET A 17 15.07 7.21 -8.64
N GLY A 18 14.06 6.39 -8.38
CA GLY A 18 13.23 5.78 -9.41
C GLY A 18 11.95 6.59 -9.58
N GLU A 19 11.45 6.65 -10.79
CA GLU A 19 10.13 7.20 -11.09
C GLU A 19 9.19 6.06 -11.45
N CYS A 20 7.97 6.09 -10.90
CA CYS A 20 6.93 5.16 -11.27
C CYS A 20 5.57 5.87 -11.30
N ILE A 21 4.64 5.31 -12.09
CA ILE A 21 3.24 5.72 -12.03
C ILE A 21 2.48 4.69 -11.21
N VAL A 22 1.66 5.18 -10.29
CA VAL A 22 0.90 4.36 -9.36
C VAL A 22 -0.58 4.50 -9.69
N SER A 23 -1.24 3.37 -9.97
CA SER A 23 -2.69 3.27 -10.08
C SER A 23 -3.29 3.02 -8.69
N LEU A 24 -4.29 3.80 -8.33
CA LEU A 24 -4.95 3.78 -7.04
C LEU A 24 -6.32 3.10 -7.12
N ARG A 25 -6.69 2.37 -6.08
CA ARG A 25 -8.00 1.77 -5.94
C ARG A 25 -9.11 2.83 -5.87
N GLY A 26 -10.22 2.58 -6.53
CA GLY A 26 -11.29 3.56 -6.71
C GLY A 26 -12.21 3.77 -5.49
N TRP A 27 -12.06 2.99 -4.41
CA TRP A 27 -12.95 3.08 -3.26
C TRP A 27 -12.79 4.38 -2.45
N HIS A 28 -11.58 4.97 -2.40
CA HIS A 28 -11.33 6.30 -1.82
C HIS A 28 -10.00 6.88 -2.33
N PRO A 29 -9.95 7.48 -3.53
CA PRO A 29 -8.70 7.94 -4.13
C PRO A 29 -7.92 8.95 -3.29
N ALA A 30 -8.60 9.90 -2.65
CA ALA A 30 -7.95 10.92 -1.82
C ALA A 30 -7.24 10.30 -0.59
N LEU A 31 -7.81 9.28 0.04
CA LEU A 31 -7.17 8.56 1.13
C LEU A 31 -5.99 7.72 0.64
N ALA A 32 -6.09 7.12 -0.55
CA ALA A 32 -4.98 6.39 -1.15
C ALA A 32 -3.80 7.32 -1.50
N GLN A 33 -4.07 8.55 -1.97
CA GLN A 33 -3.05 9.58 -2.18
C GLN A 33 -2.40 10.02 -0.87
N ALA A 34 -3.21 10.23 0.18
CA ALA A 34 -2.70 10.58 1.52
C ALA A 34 -1.82 9.45 2.09
N GLU A 35 -2.20 8.17 1.89
CA GLU A 35 -1.40 7.01 2.27
C GLU A 35 -0.04 7.01 1.56
N LEU A 36 0.01 7.25 0.25
CA LEU A 36 1.28 7.37 -0.47
C LEU A 36 2.17 8.46 0.12
N SER A 37 1.61 9.64 0.39
CA SER A 37 2.36 10.77 0.97
C SER A 37 2.88 10.44 2.37
N ALA A 38 2.10 9.73 3.19
CA ALA A 38 2.51 9.30 4.52
C ALA A 38 3.65 8.26 4.47
N LEU A 39 3.57 7.30 3.55
CA LEU A 39 4.60 6.27 3.36
C LEU A 39 5.91 6.83 2.78
N PHE A 40 5.84 7.90 2.01
CA PHE A 40 7.00 8.53 1.33
C PHE A 40 7.12 10.02 1.69
N PRO A 41 7.38 10.36 2.96
CA PRO A 41 7.46 11.78 3.40
C PRO A 41 8.59 12.56 2.71
N ASN A 42 9.62 11.88 2.22
CA ASN A 42 10.73 12.45 1.46
C ASN A 42 10.61 12.22 -0.05
N GLY A 43 9.53 11.56 -0.50
CA GLY A 43 9.23 11.35 -1.91
C GLY A 43 8.43 12.51 -2.49
N GLN A 44 8.39 12.58 -3.82
CA GLN A 44 7.49 13.49 -4.51
C GLN A 44 6.31 12.69 -5.05
N VAL A 45 5.10 13.03 -4.60
CA VAL A 45 3.84 12.48 -5.09
C VAL A 45 3.12 13.56 -5.88
N GLU A 46 2.99 13.36 -7.17
CA GLU A 46 2.26 14.25 -8.09
C GLU A 46 0.98 13.54 -8.55
N VAL A 47 -0.18 14.11 -8.24
CA VAL A 47 -1.46 13.59 -8.76
C VAL A 47 -1.58 13.98 -10.22
N LEU A 48 -1.86 12.99 -11.09
CA LEU A 48 -2.03 13.21 -12.53
C LEU A 48 -3.47 13.68 -12.83
N ALA A 49 -3.81 13.81 -14.13
CA ALA A 49 -5.14 14.24 -14.56
C ALA A 49 -6.28 13.38 -13.96
N SER A 50 -6.03 12.08 -13.74
CA SER A 50 -6.94 11.22 -13.00
C SER A 50 -6.64 11.25 -11.50
N PRO A 51 -7.65 11.40 -10.62
CA PRO A 51 -7.46 11.32 -9.16
C PRO A 51 -7.04 9.92 -8.69
N ARG A 52 -7.09 8.92 -9.57
CA ARG A 52 -6.65 7.54 -9.33
C ARG A 52 -5.25 7.24 -9.87
N LEU A 53 -4.53 8.25 -10.33
CA LEU A 53 -3.17 8.11 -10.84
C LEU A 53 -2.25 9.11 -10.14
N ALA A 54 -1.11 8.63 -9.70
CA ALA A 54 -0.05 9.47 -9.13
C ALA A 54 1.30 9.08 -9.71
N ARG A 55 2.13 10.09 -10.01
CA ARG A 55 3.56 9.90 -10.25
C ARG A 55 4.28 9.94 -8.91
N LEU A 56 5.10 8.95 -8.66
CA LEU A 56 5.88 8.83 -7.44
C LEU A 56 7.37 8.78 -7.78
N THR A 57 8.13 9.73 -7.25
CA THR A 57 9.60 9.71 -7.31
C THR A 57 10.12 9.24 -5.96
N CYS A 58 10.70 8.05 -5.90
CA CYS A 58 11.18 7.43 -4.66
C CYS A 58 12.38 6.52 -4.92
N SER A 59 12.94 5.93 -3.87
CA SER A 59 13.90 4.83 -4.04
C SER A 59 13.27 3.66 -4.80
N LYS A 60 13.97 3.10 -5.79
CA LYS A 60 13.46 1.99 -6.61
C LYS A 60 13.04 0.76 -5.80
N ASP A 61 13.65 0.58 -4.64
CA ASP A 61 13.44 -0.58 -3.77
C ASP A 61 12.57 -0.25 -2.55
N ALA A 62 11.72 0.78 -2.65
CA ALA A 62 10.87 1.18 -1.53
C ALA A 62 9.86 0.07 -1.18
N PRO A 63 10.04 -0.66 -0.07
CA PRO A 63 9.17 -1.78 0.32
C PRO A 63 7.76 -1.32 0.70
N GLU A 64 7.63 -0.06 1.11
CA GLU A 64 6.37 0.55 1.54
C GLU A 64 5.29 0.52 0.46
N LEU A 65 5.67 0.55 -0.82
CA LEU A 65 4.71 0.41 -1.92
C LEU A 65 3.93 -0.91 -1.85
N SER A 66 4.56 -1.97 -1.35
CA SER A 66 3.94 -3.29 -1.22
C SER A 66 2.93 -3.37 -0.09
N ILE A 67 3.06 -2.53 0.94
CA ILE A 67 2.19 -2.54 2.13
C ILE A 67 0.98 -1.61 2.01
N SER A 68 0.94 -0.72 1.02
CA SER A 68 -0.17 0.17 0.80
C SER A 68 -1.48 -0.59 0.53
N SER A 69 -2.56 -0.13 1.14
CA SER A 69 -3.92 -0.63 0.92
C SER A 69 -4.58 0.02 -0.30
N GLY A 70 -4.14 1.21 -0.66
CA GLY A 70 -4.71 2.05 -1.71
C GLY A 70 -4.14 1.80 -3.11
N ILE A 71 -3.02 1.09 -3.24
CA ILE A 71 -2.41 0.79 -4.54
C ILE A 71 -3.11 -0.37 -5.23
N GLU A 72 -3.39 -0.21 -6.53
CA GLU A 72 -3.87 -1.24 -7.45
C GLU A 72 -2.74 -1.82 -8.31
N ALA A 73 -1.92 -0.95 -8.91
CA ALA A 73 -0.78 -1.32 -9.76
C ALA A 73 0.33 -0.26 -9.69
N ILE A 74 1.55 -0.69 -9.97
CA ILE A 74 2.73 0.17 -10.06
C ILE A 74 3.39 -0.06 -11.41
N PHE A 75 3.46 0.98 -12.23
CA PHE A 75 4.13 0.97 -13.52
C PHE A 75 5.57 1.46 -13.34
N SER A 76 6.52 0.57 -13.46
CA SER A 76 7.95 0.92 -13.48
C SER A 76 8.28 1.62 -14.79
N ASN A 77 8.95 2.79 -14.71
CA ASN A 77 9.20 3.65 -15.86
C ASN A 77 7.94 3.92 -16.70
N GLY A 78 6.76 3.92 -16.05
CA GLY A 78 5.46 4.02 -16.72
C GLY A 78 5.29 5.35 -17.44
N MET A 79 4.51 5.32 -18.52
CA MET A 79 4.08 6.50 -19.26
C MET A 79 2.58 6.73 -19.07
N ASN A 80 2.20 8.01 -18.93
CA ASN A 80 0.81 8.45 -18.97
C ASN A 80 0.67 9.49 -20.07
N MET A 81 -0.29 9.32 -20.96
CA MET A 81 -0.52 10.21 -22.10
C MET A 81 -2.02 10.40 -22.36
N ASP A 82 -2.37 11.51 -22.99
CA ASP A 82 -3.73 11.77 -23.45
C ASP A 82 -4.10 10.78 -24.57
N TRP A 83 -5.36 10.34 -24.55
CA TRP A 83 -5.88 9.49 -25.63
C TRP A 83 -6.00 10.26 -26.94
N SER A 84 -5.30 9.83 -27.95
CA SER A 84 -5.30 10.40 -29.30
C SER A 84 -5.53 9.37 -30.42
N GLY A 85 -6.02 8.18 -30.02
CA GLY A 85 -6.31 7.07 -30.92
C GLY A 85 -5.37 5.87 -30.72
N GLU A 86 -5.87 4.71 -31.15
CA GLU A 86 -5.18 3.43 -30.91
C GLU A 86 -3.84 3.34 -31.64
N ASP A 87 -3.76 3.82 -32.89
CA ASP A 87 -2.52 3.75 -33.67
C ASP A 87 -1.40 4.60 -33.07
N VAL A 88 -1.74 5.79 -32.53
CA VAL A 88 -0.79 6.66 -31.84
C VAL A 88 -0.31 5.99 -30.54
N LEU A 89 -1.23 5.40 -29.78
CA LEU A 89 -0.90 4.66 -28.57
C LEU A 89 0.06 3.49 -28.87
N LEU A 90 -0.25 2.67 -29.89
CA LEU A 90 0.59 1.51 -30.23
C LEU A 90 2.01 1.92 -30.63
N LYS A 91 2.15 3.05 -31.34
CA LYS A 91 3.46 3.60 -31.69
C LYS A 91 4.25 4.00 -30.43
N HIS A 92 3.62 4.72 -29.48
CA HIS A 92 4.29 5.10 -28.24
C HIS A 92 4.63 3.89 -27.36
N ILE A 93 3.80 2.85 -27.36
CA ILE A 93 4.11 1.60 -26.65
C ILE A 93 5.32 0.91 -27.31
N GLU A 94 5.40 0.85 -28.63
CA GLU A 94 6.54 0.24 -29.35
C GLU A 94 7.83 0.99 -29.05
N GLU A 95 7.82 2.33 -29.14
CA GLU A 95 8.96 3.20 -28.77
C GLU A 95 9.34 3.01 -27.27
N HIS A 96 8.37 2.85 -26.36
CA HIS A 96 8.64 2.58 -24.95
C HIS A 96 9.33 1.25 -24.75
N LEU A 97 8.84 0.19 -25.40
CA LEU A 97 9.40 -1.16 -25.32
C LEU A 97 10.81 -1.28 -25.91
N GLU A 98 11.15 -0.45 -26.92
CA GLU A 98 12.51 -0.34 -27.42
C GLU A 98 13.49 0.23 -26.38
N ASN A 99 13.02 1.15 -25.55
CA ASN A 99 13.82 1.82 -24.51
C ASN A 99 13.81 1.08 -23.16
N ASP A 100 12.77 0.30 -22.90
CA ASP A 100 12.57 -0.49 -21.66
C ASP A 100 12.09 -1.91 -22.04
N PRO A 101 12.96 -2.72 -22.69
CA PRO A 101 12.58 -4.03 -23.19
C PRO A 101 12.30 -5.01 -22.04
N ASN A 102 11.63 -6.12 -22.40
CA ASN A 102 11.52 -7.27 -21.51
C ASN A 102 12.93 -7.77 -21.12
N ASP A 103 13.11 -8.13 -19.86
CA ASP A 103 14.35 -8.68 -19.29
C ASP A 103 14.68 -10.12 -19.76
N GLY A 104 13.89 -10.68 -20.69
CA GLY A 104 14.03 -12.04 -21.23
C GLY A 104 13.15 -13.07 -20.51
N SER A 105 12.40 -12.66 -19.47
CA SER A 105 11.41 -13.50 -18.80
C SER A 105 10.17 -13.73 -19.68
N THR A 106 9.36 -14.73 -19.31
CA THR A 106 8.05 -14.90 -19.91
C THR A 106 7.14 -13.74 -19.53
N CYS A 107 6.30 -13.29 -20.47
CA CYS A 107 5.47 -12.12 -20.19
C CYS A 107 4.03 -12.24 -20.70
N ALA A 108 3.16 -11.43 -20.08
CA ALA A 108 1.79 -11.21 -20.55
C ALA A 108 1.47 -9.71 -20.65
N VAL A 109 0.43 -9.40 -21.41
CA VAL A 109 -0.16 -8.04 -21.45
C VAL A 109 -1.48 -8.05 -20.72
N HIS A 110 -1.63 -7.15 -19.74
CA HIS A 110 -2.87 -6.96 -19.03
C HIS A 110 -3.41 -5.55 -19.25
N ALA A 111 -4.66 -5.47 -19.81
CA ALA A 111 -5.34 -4.20 -20.03
C ALA A 111 -6.60 -4.10 -19.16
N TRP A 112 -6.73 -3.02 -18.39
CA TRP A 112 -7.92 -2.75 -17.57
C TRP A 112 -8.38 -1.30 -17.71
N LYS A 113 -9.45 -0.93 -17.02
CA LYS A 113 -10.02 0.41 -17.11
C LYS A 113 -10.38 1.00 -15.75
N HIS A 114 -10.31 2.30 -15.68
CA HIS A 114 -10.95 3.09 -14.65
C HIS A 114 -12.26 3.68 -15.19
N GLY A 115 -13.33 3.56 -14.41
CA GLY A 115 -14.67 3.98 -14.86
C GLY A 115 -15.14 3.22 -16.11
N GLU A 116 -15.77 3.92 -17.01
CA GLU A 116 -16.31 3.34 -18.26
C GLU A 116 -15.22 2.95 -19.28
N GLY A 117 -13.99 3.43 -19.07
CA GLY A 117 -12.90 3.29 -20.02
C GLY A 117 -13.02 4.30 -21.17
N ILE A 118 -12.27 4.06 -22.25
CA ILE A 118 -12.25 4.94 -23.43
C ILE A 118 -13.18 4.37 -24.48
N GLU A 119 -14.10 5.19 -25.00
CA GLU A 119 -15.07 4.78 -26.01
C GLU A 119 -14.38 4.27 -27.28
N GLY A 120 -14.89 3.18 -27.85
CA GLY A 120 -14.35 2.55 -29.04
C GLY A 120 -13.05 1.75 -28.82
N CYS A 121 -12.43 1.80 -27.64
CA CYS A 121 -11.21 1.06 -27.33
C CYS A 121 -11.50 -0.28 -26.60
N SER A 122 -11.18 -1.39 -27.25
CA SER A 122 -11.33 -2.73 -26.67
C SER A 122 -10.07 -3.17 -25.96
N ARG A 123 -10.13 -3.35 -24.63
CA ARG A 123 -9.03 -3.83 -23.81
C ARG A 123 -8.42 -5.13 -24.32
N THR A 124 -9.25 -6.09 -24.66
CA THR A 124 -8.79 -7.42 -25.13
C THR A 124 -8.07 -7.32 -26.48
N LYS A 125 -8.62 -6.52 -27.41
CA LYS A 125 -7.98 -6.32 -28.72
C LYS A 125 -6.66 -5.57 -28.56
N LEU A 126 -6.63 -4.53 -27.73
CA LEU A 126 -5.43 -3.75 -27.44
C LEU A 126 -4.34 -4.62 -26.80
N ALA A 127 -4.68 -5.41 -25.77
CA ALA A 127 -3.74 -6.35 -25.16
C ALA A 127 -3.17 -7.35 -26.17
N GLY A 128 -4.01 -7.89 -27.07
CA GLY A 128 -3.57 -8.78 -28.13
C GLY A 128 -2.61 -8.12 -29.13
N LYS A 129 -2.88 -6.86 -29.52
CA LYS A 129 -1.99 -6.09 -30.42
C LYS A 129 -0.62 -5.84 -29.79
N VAL A 130 -0.61 -5.44 -28.51
CA VAL A 130 0.65 -5.21 -27.76
C VAL A 130 1.41 -6.52 -27.51
N GLY A 131 0.69 -7.62 -27.20
CA GLY A 131 1.30 -8.95 -27.15
C GLY A 131 1.96 -9.35 -28.46
N GLY A 132 1.35 -8.99 -29.61
CA GLY A 132 1.93 -9.16 -30.95
C GLY A 132 3.19 -8.31 -31.16
N ILE A 133 3.27 -7.09 -30.63
CA ILE A 133 4.48 -6.25 -30.66
C ILE A 133 5.58 -6.94 -29.86
N LEU A 134 5.32 -7.31 -28.61
CA LEU A 134 6.28 -8.01 -27.74
C LEU A 134 6.81 -9.30 -28.38
N SER A 135 5.93 -10.10 -28.98
CA SER A 135 6.34 -11.33 -29.69
C SER A 135 7.26 -11.05 -30.90
N ARG A 136 7.00 -9.98 -31.67
CA ARG A 136 7.89 -9.56 -32.77
C ARG A 136 9.25 -9.07 -32.27
N MET A 137 9.30 -8.51 -31.08
CA MET A 137 10.54 -8.10 -30.39
C MET A 137 11.28 -9.26 -29.72
N GLY A 138 10.75 -10.51 -29.86
CA GLY A 138 11.38 -11.71 -29.33
C GLY A 138 10.97 -12.13 -27.93
N ALA A 139 9.99 -11.47 -27.32
CA ALA A 139 9.49 -11.85 -26.01
C ALA A 139 8.68 -13.16 -26.06
N SER A 140 8.82 -14.01 -25.05
CA SER A 140 8.05 -15.23 -24.86
C SER A 140 6.74 -14.90 -24.13
N ILE A 141 5.60 -15.16 -24.77
CA ILE A 141 4.28 -14.87 -24.19
C ILE A 141 3.77 -16.08 -23.42
N ASP A 142 3.44 -15.86 -22.11
CA ASP A 142 2.80 -16.83 -21.25
C ASP A 142 1.58 -16.14 -20.58
N LEU A 143 0.37 -16.62 -20.89
CA LEU A 143 -0.87 -16.03 -20.36
C LEU A 143 -1.31 -16.66 -19.03
N GLU A 144 -0.73 -17.80 -18.65
CA GLU A 144 -1.11 -18.51 -17.43
C GLU A 144 -0.19 -18.17 -16.24
N ASN A 145 1.12 -18.19 -16.49
CA ASN A 145 2.14 -17.96 -15.45
C ASN A 145 3.25 -17.02 -15.93
N PRO A 146 2.92 -15.77 -16.32
CA PRO A 146 3.94 -14.83 -16.76
C PRO A 146 4.83 -14.39 -15.59
N GLU A 147 6.14 -14.34 -15.83
CA GLU A 147 7.12 -13.81 -14.86
C GLU A 147 7.09 -12.29 -14.83
N SER A 148 6.74 -11.65 -15.96
CA SER A 148 6.55 -10.21 -16.07
C SER A 148 5.20 -9.86 -16.71
N THR A 149 4.67 -8.68 -16.39
CA THR A 149 3.39 -8.22 -16.95
C THR A 149 3.52 -6.80 -17.46
N PHE A 150 3.21 -6.59 -18.74
CA PHE A 150 3.05 -5.24 -19.30
C PHE A 150 1.62 -4.76 -19.08
N GLY A 151 1.45 -3.68 -18.33
CA GLY A 151 0.16 -3.11 -17.97
C GLY A 151 -0.29 -2.02 -18.93
N ILE A 152 -1.60 -1.96 -19.23
CA ILE A 152 -2.24 -0.88 -19.97
C ILE A 152 -3.52 -0.49 -19.25
N LEU A 153 -3.56 0.72 -18.72
CA LEU A 153 -4.73 1.25 -18.03
C LEU A 153 -5.40 2.34 -18.86
N LEU A 154 -6.67 2.13 -19.16
CA LEU A 154 -7.53 3.08 -19.87
C LEU A 154 -8.36 3.86 -18.86
N ASP A 155 -8.11 5.17 -18.71
CA ASP A 155 -8.90 6.02 -17.84
C ASP A 155 -9.92 6.83 -18.66
N GLY A 156 -11.18 6.41 -18.58
CA GLY A 156 -12.26 7.03 -19.32
C GLY A 156 -12.68 8.40 -18.78
N LEU A 157 -12.43 8.68 -17.50
CA LEU A 157 -12.76 9.98 -16.90
C LEU A 157 -11.75 11.05 -17.34
N ALA A 158 -10.47 10.74 -17.22
CA ALA A 158 -9.40 11.64 -17.60
C ALA A 158 -9.07 11.61 -19.10
N GLN A 159 -9.61 10.66 -19.85
CA GLN A 159 -9.28 10.41 -21.27
C GLN A 159 -7.77 10.22 -21.48
N THR A 160 -7.14 9.45 -20.58
CA THR A 160 -5.69 9.15 -20.61
C THR A 160 -5.43 7.66 -20.65
N VAL A 161 -4.25 7.29 -21.12
CA VAL A 161 -3.76 5.90 -21.08
C VAL A 161 -2.44 5.87 -20.32
N THR A 162 -2.33 4.92 -19.39
CA THR A 162 -1.09 4.63 -18.68
C THR A 162 -0.59 3.26 -19.08
N PHE A 163 0.70 3.12 -19.39
CA PHE A 163 1.30 1.84 -19.74
C PHE A 163 2.73 1.71 -19.24
N GLY A 164 3.22 0.48 -19.16
CA GLY A 164 4.56 0.13 -18.71
C GLY A 164 4.61 -1.23 -18.02
N TRP A 165 5.82 -1.67 -17.64
CA TRP A 165 6.01 -2.90 -16.88
C TRP A 165 5.45 -2.77 -15.46
N LEU A 166 4.66 -3.75 -15.02
CA LEU A 166 4.09 -3.76 -13.69
C LEU A 166 5.09 -4.31 -12.67
N LYS A 167 5.37 -3.53 -11.65
CA LYS A 167 6.11 -4.01 -10.48
C LYS A 167 5.18 -4.88 -9.62
N HIS A 168 5.52 -6.16 -9.43
CA HIS A 168 4.75 -7.14 -8.67
C HIS A 168 3.38 -7.54 -9.28
N GLY A 169 3.17 -7.30 -10.59
CA GLY A 169 1.91 -7.59 -11.26
C GLY A 169 0.72 -6.78 -10.73
N LEU A 170 -0.50 -7.19 -11.06
CA LEU A 170 -1.71 -6.61 -10.47
C LEU A 170 -1.90 -7.14 -9.06
N LYS A 171 -1.96 -6.24 -8.10
CA LYS A 171 -2.27 -6.61 -6.73
C LYS A 171 -3.73 -7.01 -6.58
N GLY A 172 -3.97 -8.28 -6.31
CA GLY A 172 -5.24 -8.75 -5.77
C GLY A 172 -5.57 -8.05 -4.44
N ASP A 173 -6.84 -8.02 -4.07
CA ASP A 173 -7.27 -7.49 -2.78
C ASP A 173 -7.29 -8.61 -1.73
N SER A 174 -6.13 -8.92 -1.18
CA SER A 174 -5.99 -9.92 -0.09
C SER A 174 -6.75 -9.54 1.19
N SER A 175 -7.25 -8.31 1.30
CA SER A 175 -8.04 -7.88 2.47
C SER A 175 -9.39 -8.58 2.53
N ILE A 176 -9.93 -9.04 1.39
CA ILE A 176 -11.22 -9.74 1.31
C ILE A 176 -11.20 -11.02 2.15
N GLU A 177 -10.10 -11.77 2.10
CA GLU A 177 -9.93 -13.03 2.82
C GLU A 177 -9.83 -12.84 4.34
N ARG A 178 -9.48 -11.63 4.78
CA ARG A 178 -9.32 -11.27 6.20
C ARG A 178 -10.47 -10.47 6.79
N ARG A 179 -11.60 -10.38 6.07
CA ARG A 179 -12.79 -9.68 6.57
C ARG A 179 -13.20 -10.21 7.94
N ALA A 180 -13.77 -9.34 8.75
CA ALA A 180 -14.19 -9.66 10.12
C ALA A 180 -15.04 -10.94 10.22
N THR A 181 -15.94 -11.15 9.26
CA THR A 181 -16.81 -12.34 9.18
C THR A 181 -16.09 -13.67 8.89
N GLN A 182 -14.84 -13.61 8.44
CA GLN A 182 -14.00 -14.78 8.17
C GLN A 182 -13.10 -15.14 9.37
N ARG A 183 -13.01 -14.24 10.36
CA ARG A 183 -12.12 -14.41 11.52
C ARG A 183 -12.71 -15.40 12.52
N PRO A 184 -11.86 -16.22 13.19
CA PRO A 184 -12.29 -17.14 14.24
C PRO A 184 -12.98 -16.46 15.43
N PHE A 185 -12.55 -15.23 15.75
CA PHE A 185 -13.17 -14.41 16.76
C PHE A 185 -13.74 -13.14 16.12
N PHE A 186 -15.06 -13.04 16.06
CA PHE A 186 -15.78 -11.98 15.39
C PHE A 186 -16.64 -11.16 16.35
N LYS A 187 -16.67 -9.84 16.15
CA LYS A 187 -17.64 -8.92 16.75
C LYS A 187 -18.24 -8.03 15.65
N PRO A 188 -19.53 -7.67 15.71
CA PRO A 188 -20.21 -6.93 14.64
C PRO A 188 -19.60 -5.55 14.31
N VAL A 189 -18.84 -4.97 15.23
CA VAL A 189 -18.20 -3.64 15.12
C VAL A 189 -16.76 -3.71 14.60
N SER A 190 -16.30 -4.86 14.09
CA SER A 190 -14.93 -5.00 13.61
C SER A 190 -14.70 -4.24 12.30
N LEU A 191 -13.63 -3.45 12.24
CA LEU A 191 -13.27 -2.64 11.08
C LEU A 191 -12.86 -3.49 9.87
N GLU A 192 -13.13 -3.00 8.66
CA GLU A 192 -12.68 -3.65 7.42
C GLU A 192 -11.14 -3.61 7.32
N PRO A 193 -10.48 -4.74 6.97
CA PRO A 193 -9.01 -4.85 6.95
C PRO A 193 -8.32 -3.78 6.10
N ARG A 194 -8.91 -3.41 4.96
CA ARG A 194 -8.39 -2.36 4.08
C ARG A 194 -8.34 -1.00 4.77
N LEU A 195 -9.40 -0.64 5.49
CA LEU A 195 -9.46 0.61 6.25
C LEU A 195 -8.51 0.58 7.44
N ALA A 196 -8.40 -0.57 8.11
CA ALA A 196 -7.44 -0.76 9.19
C ALA A 196 -5.99 -0.57 8.71
N ARG A 197 -5.62 -1.20 7.58
CA ARG A 197 -4.31 -1.03 6.97
C ARG A 197 -4.02 0.41 6.58
N LEU A 198 -4.99 1.09 5.94
CA LEU A 198 -4.89 2.50 5.58
C LEU A 198 -4.64 3.37 6.82
N ALA A 199 -5.43 3.21 7.88
CA ALA A 199 -5.28 3.99 9.11
C ALA A 199 -3.90 3.79 9.75
N VAL A 200 -3.41 2.55 9.81
CA VAL A 200 -2.05 2.23 10.28
C VAL A 200 -1.00 2.97 9.45
N ASN A 201 -1.10 2.94 8.12
CA ASN A 201 -0.13 3.58 7.24
C ASN A 201 -0.17 5.11 7.35
N LEU A 202 -1.37 5.70 7.47
CA LEU A 202 -1.54 7.14 7.69
C LEU A 202 -0.96 7.60 9.03
N ALA A 203 -1.20 6.84 10.10
CA ALA A 203 -0.74 7.20 11.45
C ALA A 203 0.76 7.01 11.65
N CYS A 204 1.32 5.96 11.05
CA CYS A 204 2.69 5.51 11.33
C CYS A 204 3.69 5.84 10.24
N GLY A 205 3.27 6.24 9.05
CA GLY A 205 4.17 6.54 7.93
C GLY A 205 5.04 5.34 7.50
N PRO A 206 6.32 5.55 7.14
CA PRO A 206 7.21 4.49 6.66
C PRO A 206 7.46 3.39 7.71
N LEU A 207 7.77 2.16 7.27
CA LEU A 207 8.08 1.03 8.16
C LEU A 207 9.24 1.33 9.14
N THR A 208 10.14 2.19 8.73
CA THR A 208 11.32 2.58 9.51
C THR A 208 11.02 3.56 10.65
N ALA A 209 9.83 4.17 10.66
CA ALA A 209 9.49 5.21 11.65
C ALA A 209 9.30 4.66 13.08
N GLY A 210 8.88 3.39 13.23
CA GLY A 210 8.69 2.76 14.53
C GLY A 210 7.49 1.81 14.60
N ALA A 211 7.08 1.46 15.81
CA ALA A 211 5.96 0.57 16.07
C ALA A 211 4.62 1.31 16.04
N CYS A 212 3.55 0.58 15.76
CA CYS A 212 2.16 1.03 15.90
C CYS A 212 1.63 0.63 17.28
N ILE A 213 0.88 1.51 17.92
CA ILE A 213 0.13 1.15 19.13
C ILE A 213 -1.37 1.32 18.88
N ASP A 214 -2.14 0.31 19.34
CA ASP A 214 -3.60 0.27 19.32
C ASP A 214 -4.10 0.06 20.76
N PRO A 215 -4.41 1.15 21.49
CA PRO A 215 -4.73 1.08 22.91
C PRO A 215 -6.13 0.55 23.23
N MET A 216 -6.96 0.31 22.20
CA MET A 216 -8.32 -0.26 22.33
C MET A 216 -8.55 -1.31 21.26
N THR A 217 -7.68 -2.35 21.25
CA THR A 217 -7.50 -3.22 20.09
C THR A 217 -8.70 -4.12 19.76
N GLY A 218 -9.58 -4.38 20.72
CA GLY A 218 -10.76 -5.21 20.50
C GLY A 218 -10.43 -6.56 19.88
N THR A 219 -10.95 -6.81 18.68
CA THR A 219 -10.68 -8.05 17.92
C THR A 219 -9.32 -8.05 17.19
N GLY A 220 -8.48 -7.03 17.40
CA GLY A 220 -7.13 -6.94 16.84
C GLY A 220 -7.05 -6.31 15.44
N GLY A 221 -8.07 -5.57 15.00
CA GLY A 221 -8.19 -5.12 13.61
C GLY A 221 -6.97 -4.36 13.09
N PHE A 222 -6.54 -3.30 13.77
CA PHE A 222 -5.37 -2.51 13.39
C PHE A 222 -4.05 -3.24 13.63
N THR A 223 -3.92 -3.87 14.81
CA THR A 223 -2.71 -4.58 15.21
C THR A 223 -2.36 -5.71 14.24
N ILE A 224 -3.36 -6.50 13.82
CA ILE A 224 -3.19 -7.57 12.82
C ILE A 224 -2.70 -6.99 11.49
N GLU A 225 -3.33 -5.96 10.98
CA GLU A 225 -2.94 -5.35 9.70
C GLU A 225 -1.56 -4.68 9.77
N ALA A 226 -1.18 -4.12 10.91
CA ALA A 226 0.18 -3.61 11.15
C ALA A 226 1.21 -4.75 11.07
N ILE A 227 1.00 -5.84 11.80
CA ILE A 227 1.91 -7.01 11.80
C ILE A 227 2.02 -7.63 10.40
N LEU A 228 0.91 -7.84 9.70
CA LEU A 228 0.91 -8.40 8.35
C LEU A 228 1.56 -7.50 7.30
N SER A 229 1.74 -6.20 7.61
CA SER A 229 2.53 -5.29 6.77
C SER A 229 4.04 -5.33 7.05
N GLY A 230 4.47 -6.11 8.04
CA GLY A 230 5.86 -6.15 8.50
C GLY A 230 6.19 -5.08 9.56
N ARG A 231 5.19 -4.33 10.04
CA ARG A 231 5.34 -3.34 11.09
C ARG A 231 5.26 -4.00 12.47
N ARG A 232 6.11 -3.59 13.39
CA ARG A 232 5.93 -3.92 14.81
C ARG A 232 4.69 -3.20 15.33
N ALA A 233 3.90 -3.89 16.16
CA ALA A 233 2.70 -3.31 16.74
C ALA A 233 2.45 -3.86 18.14
N VAL A 234 1.71 -3.09 18.95
CA VAL A 234 1.19 -3.52 20.25
C VAL A 234 -0.31 -3.18 20.28
N GLY A 235 -1.13 -4.15 20.64
CA GLY A 235 -2.56 -3.98 20.87
C GLY A 235 -2.89 -4.16 22.34
N ILE A 236 -3.58 -3.20 22.94
CA ILE A 236 -3.99 -3.22 24.34
C ILE A 236 -5.52 -3.29 24.39
N ASP A 237 -6.05 -4.05 25.32
CA ASP A 237 -7.49 -4.03 25.64
C ASP A 237 -7.70 -4.35 27.12
N LEU A 238 -8.71 -3.74 27.72
CA LEU A 238 -9.06 -3.97 29.11
C LEU A 238 -9.68 -5.36 29.32
N ASP A 239 -10.39 -5.88 28.31
CA ASP A 239 -11.08 -7.15 28.33
C ASP A 239 -10.16 -8.29 27.86
N GLU A 240 -9.82 -9.19 28.80
CA GLU A 240 -9.02 -10.38 28.49
C GLU A 240 -9.63 -11.26 27.39
N ALA A 241 -10.95 -11.31 27.27
CA ALA A 241 -11.62 -12.08 26.21
C ALA A 241 -11.32 -11.48 24.82
N MET A 242 -11.18 -10.14 24.69
CA MET A 242 -10.76 -9.48 23.46
C MET A 242 -9.31 -9.83 23.14
N ILE A 243 -8.42 -9.80 24.12
CA ILE A 243 -7.00 -10.17 23.96
C ILE A 243 -6.88 -11.61 23.44
N GLN A 244 -7.56 -12.56 24.06
CA GLN A 244 -7.52 -13.98 23.62
C GLN A 244 -8.14 -14.15 22.23
N GLY A 245 -9.19 -13.40 21.92
CA GLY A 245 -9.82 -13.40 20.60
C GLY A 245 -8.91 -12.82 19.52
N ALA A 246 -8.25 -11.69 19.80
CA ALA A 246 -7.29 -11.05 18.89
C ALA A 246 -6.08 -11.94 18.58
N LYS A 247 -5.55 -12.67 19.59
CA LYS A 247 -4.50 -13.67 19.40
C LYS A 247 -4.92 -14.76 18.40
N LYS A 248 -6.11 -15.36 18.59
CA LYS A 248 -6.65 -16.38 17.66
C LYS A 248 -6.80 -15.82 16.24
N ASN A 249 -7.21 -14.56 16.09
CA ASN A 249 -7.36 -13.92 14.80
C ASN A 249 -6.00 -13.71 14.12
N LEU A 250 -4.94 -13.33 14.86
CA LEU A 250 -3.60 -13.13 14.33
C LEU A 250 -2.96 -14.47 13.93
N GLU A 251 -3.11 -15.53 14.74
CA GLU A 251 -2.66 -16.88 14.43
C GLU A 251 -3.34 -17.39 13.14
N TRP A 252 -4.65 -17.22 13.03
CA TRP A 252 -5.41 -17.56 11.82
C TRP A 252 -4.91 -16.79 10.59
N ALA A 253 -4.51 -15.52 10.76
CA ALA A 253 -3.94 -14.70 9.70
C ALA A 253 -2.49 -15.09 9.32
N GLY A 254 -1.91 -16.10 9.96
CA GLY A 254 -0.62 -16.69 9.62
C GLY A 254 0.58 -16.10 10.39
N SER A 255 0.37 -15.47 11.55
CA SER A 255 1.47 -14.93 12.37
C SER A 255 1.45 -15.58 13.76
N GLU A 256 2.61 -16.03 14.22
CA GLU A 256 2.83 -16.61 15.55
C GLU A 256 3.23 -15.53 16.62
N LEU A 257 3.27 -14.27 16.22
CA LEU A 257 3.61 -13.17 17.14
C LEU A 257 2.52 -13.00 18.19
N ASN A 258 2.91 -12.50 19.35
CA ASN A 258 1.96 -12.16 20.43
C ASN A 258 2.11 -10.68 20.83
N PRO A 259 1.53 -9.75 20.03
CA PRO A 259 1.63 -8.32 20.29
C PRO A 259 0.53 -7.79 21.23
N PHE A 260 -0.31 -8.65 21.80
CA PHE A 260 -1.48 -8.28 22.57
C PHE A 260 -1.24 -8.31 24.07
N VAL A 261 -1.66 -7.27 24.76
CA VAL A 261 -1.47 -7.08 26.21
C VAL A 261 -2.81 -6.68 26.84
N GLN A 262 -3.18 -7.31 27.94
CA GLN A 262 -4.30 -6.83 28.74
C GLN A 262 -3.85 -5.59 29.53
N GLY A 263 -4.60 -4.48 29.39
CA GLY A 263 -4.22 -3.23 30.04
C GLY A 263 -5.28 -2.13 29.87
N ASP A 264 -5.05 -1.03 30.56
CA ASP A 264 -5.92 0.15 30.52
C ASP A 264 -5.35 1.21 29.57
N ALA A 265 -6.12 1.57 28.52
CA ALA A 265 -5.76 2.60 27.56
C ALA A 265 -5.52 3.98 28.19
N THR A 266 -6.06 4.27 29.38
CA THR A 266 -5.80 5.51 30.13
C THR A 266 -4.49 5.48 30.93
N ASN A 267 -3.79 4.34 30.94
CA ASN A 267 -2.51 4.15 31.60
C ASN A 267 -1.62 3.22 30.77
N ILE A 268 -1.27 3.65 29.56
CA ILE A 268 -0.54 2.86 28.58
C ILE A 268 0.85 2.48 29.10
N LYS A 269 1.54 3.41 29.77
CA LYS A 269 2.92 3.18 30.28
C LYS A 269 3.03 2.00 31.23
N ASP A 270 2.04 1.82 32.10
CA ASP A 270 2.02 0.69 33.05
C ASP A 270 1.57 -0.61 32.39
N SER A 271 0.84 -0.50 31.25
CA SER A 271 0.33 -1.63 30.47
C SER A 271 1.35 -2.20 29.50
N LEU A 272 2.35 -1.40 29.09
CA LEU A 272 3.36 -1.86 28.14
C LEU A 272 4.39 -2.75 28.84
N PRO A 273 4.74 -3.90 28.24
CA PRO A 273 5.91 -4.65 28.68
C PRO A 273 7.15 -3.78 28.49
N ASP A 274 8.17 -3.98 29.32
CA ASP A 274 9.47 -3.31 29.16
C ASP A 274 10.11 -3.78 27.83
N THR A 275 9.69 -3.12 26.75
CA THR A 275 10.05 -3.49 25.36
C THR A 275 11.39 -2.92 24.93
N GLY A 276 12.13 -2.30 25.86
CA GLY A 276 13.32 -1.52 25.51
C GLY A 276 12.92 -0.31 24.62
N THR A 277 13.88 0.38 24.09
CA THR A 277 13.75 1.67 23.39
C THR A 277 13.17 1.60 21.98
N ILE A 278 12.04 0.90 21.75
CA ILE A 278 11.38 0.94 20.44
C ILE A 278 10.46 2.15 20.39
N PRO A 279 10.74 3.17 19.57
CA PRO A 279 9.84 4.31 19.46
C PRO A 279 8.53 3.90 18.81
N PHE A 280 7.42 4.45 19.27
CA PHE A 280 6.15 4.38 18.56
C PHE A 280 6.14 5.43 17.45
N ALA A 281 5.71 5.01 16.26
CA ALA A 281 5.54 5.88 15.09
C ALA A 281 4.18 6.55 15.07
N GLY A 282 3.17 5.88 15.63
CA GLY A 282 1.80 6.40 15.65
C GLY A 282 0.86 5.57 16.49
N VAL A 283 -0.27 6.18 16.80
CA VAL A 283 -1.39 5.59 17.53
C VAL A 283 -2.56 5.42 16.57
N VAL A 284 -3.19 4.26 16.58
CA VAL A 284 -4.48 4.01 15.91
C VAL A 284 -5.46 3.50 16.94
N LEU A 285 -6.70 3.95 16.88
CA LEU A 285 -7.72 3.50 17.81
C LEU A 285 -9.12 3.63 17.22
N ASP A 286 -9.99 2.71 17.59
CA ASP A 286 -11.41 2.71 17.31
C ASP A 286 -12.16 2.58 18.65
N PRO A 287 -12.43 3.70 19.34
CA PRO A 287 -12.95 3.66 20.69
C PRO A 287 -14.38 3.08 20.71
N PRO A 288 -14.80 2.46 21.81
CA PRO A 288 -16.13 1.89 21.92
C PRO A 288 -17.20 2.98 21.80
N TYR A 289 -18.13 2.83 20.83
CA TYR A 289 -19.25 3.73 20.58
C TYR A 289 -20.56 3.19 21.16
N GLY A 290 -21.41 4.09 21.63
CA GLY A 290 -22.82 3.82 21.91
C GLY A 290 -23.14 3.31 23.31
N ARG A 291 -24.43 2.97 23.52
CA ARG A 291 -25.02 2.67 24.85
C ARG A 291 -24.52 1.37 25.51
N ASN A 292 -23.77 0.56 24.79
CA ASN A 292 -23.26 -0.74 25.28
C ASN A 292 -21.78 -0.70 25.69
N SER A 293 -21.15 0.49 25.71
CA SER A 293 -19.81 0.64 26.27
C SER A 293 -19.90 0.56 27.81
N HIS A 294 -19.39 -0.50 28.39
CA HIS A 294 -19.33 -0.73 29.84
C HIS A 294 -18.31 0.20 30.52
N GLY A 295 -18.49 1.51 30.43
CA GLY A 295 -17.62 2.48 31.07
C GLY A 295 -18.40 3.67 31.60
N SER A 296 -18.12 4.07 32.84
CA SER A 296 -18.70 5.29 33.49
C SER A 296 -18.08 6.58 32.96
N MET A 297 -17.12 6.50 32.03
CA MET A 297 -16.37 7.64 31.51
C MET A 297 -16.98 8.14 30.19
N ASP A 298 -17.16 9.45 30.07
CA ASP A 298 -17.54 10.09 28.84
C ASP A 298 -16.47 9.85 27.74
N HIS A 299 -16.90 9.60 26.51
CA HIS A 299 -16.01 9.26 25.38
C HIS A 299 -14.91 10.31 25.13
N GLN A 300 -15.22 11.60 25.29
CA GLN A 300 -14.24 12.67 25.15
C GLN A 300 -13.13 12.57 26.20
N ASN A 301 -13.52 12.31 27.44
CA ASN A 301 -12.59 12.16 28.55
C ASN A 301 -11.74 10.89 28.42
N LEU A 302 -12.31 9.79 27.90
CA LEU A 302 -11.57 8.56 27.60
C LEU A 302 -10.49 8.81 26.53
N LEU A 303 -10.86 9.44 25.41
CA LEU A 303 -9.92 9.79 24.34
C LEU A 303 -8.81 10.72 24.81
N GLN A 304 -9.16 11.78 25.57
CA GLN A 304 -8.18 12.71 26.10
C GLN A 304 -7.17 12.00 27.00
N LYS A 305 -7.62 11.19 27.95
CA LYS A 305 -6.72 10.45 28.85
C LYS A 305 -5.87 9.44 28.12
N THR A 306 -6.40 8.77 27.11
CA THR A 306 -5.63 7.84 26.29
C THR A 306 -4.51 8.54 25.51
N LEU A 307 -4.74 9.77 25.03
CA LEU A 307 -3.73 10.54 24.31
C LEU A 307 -2.69 11.21 25.26
N GLU A 308 -3.02 11.40 26.51
CA GLU A 308 -2.12 11.95 27.55
C GLU A 308 -1.25 10.87 28.24
N SER A 309 -1.63 9.59 28.15
CA SER A 309 -0.96 8.45 28.80
C SER A 309 0.27 8.00 28.03
#